data_bc9dde7d02ee17b7cc1947f77893872d
#
_entry.id   bc9dde7d02ee17b7cc1947f77893872d
#
_cell.length_a   1.000
_cell.length_b   1.000
_cell.length_c   1.000
_cell.angle_alpha   90.00
_cell.angle_beta   90.00
_cell.angle_gamma   90.00
#
_symmetry.space_group_name_H-M   'P 1'
#
loop_
_entity.id
_entity.type
_entity.pdbx_description
1 polymer ?
#
loop_
_entity_poly.entity_id
_entity_poly.type
_entity_poly.pdbx_seq_one_letter_code
_entity_poly.pdbx_strand_id
1 'polypeptide(L)' 'TSNYEGDEFSINLVDLSFEECAYFTTMKFNWVEYLVVNGYDTSDSSYCMKTGGNIVSFFVK' A
#
# COMPACT_ATOMS: atom_id res chain seq x y z
N THR A 1 0.99 -22.94 -7.90
CA THR A 1 1.24 -22.99 -8.43
C THR A 1 1.78 -22.15 -9.00
N SER A 2 2.12 -22.13 -9.28
CA SER A 2 2.71 -21.55 -9.72
C SER A 2 2.52 -20.95 -10.75
N ASN A 3 1.74 -20.80 -11.00
CA ASN A 3 1.41 -20.28 -11.96
C ASN A 3 1.51 -18.98 -11.98
N TYR A 4 2.19 -18.30 -11.31
CA TYR A 4 2.19 -17.10 -11.32
C TYR A 4 2.82 -16.56 -12.40
N GLU A 5 3.48 -16.92 -13.16
CA GLU A 5 3.91 -16.47 -14.25
C GLU A 5 4.17 -15.03 -14.34
N GLY A 6 4.81 -14.34 -13.55
CA GLY A 6 5.03 -12.94 -13.52
C GLY A 6 3.92 -12.16 -13.04
N ASP A 7 2.93 -12.81 -12.54
CA ASP A 7 1.86 -12.11 -12.05
C ASP A 7 2.19 -11.30 -10.92
N GLU A 8 1.49 -10.24 -10.71
CA GLU A 8 1.69 -9.45 -9.61
C GLU A 8 1.04 -9.98 -8.42
N PHE A 9 1.63 -9.83 -7.28
CA PHE A 9 1.05 -10.24 -6.03
C PHE A 9 0.88 -8.98 -5.23
N SER A 10 -0.26 -8.76 -4.67
CA SER A 10 -0.52 -7.55 -3.92
C SER A 10 -1.05 -7.87 -2.55
N ILE A 11 -0.77 -7.00 -1.59
CA ILE A 11 -1.26 -7.11 -0.24
C ILE A 11 -2.05 -5.86 0.03
N ASN A 12 -3.32 -6.01 0.41
CA ASN A 12 -4.17 -4.87 0.67
C ASN A 12 -4.46 -4.78 2.15
N LEU A 13 -4.19 -3.64 2.74
CA LEU A 13 -4.49 -3.37 4.13
C LEU A 13 -5.59 -2.35 4.16
N VAL A 14 -6.65 -2.65 4.89
CA VAL A 14 -7.82 -1.76 4.90
C VAL A 14 -8.08 -1.27 6.31
N ASP A 15 -8.89 -0.26 6.41
CA ASP A 15 -9.34 0.27 7.70
C ASP A 15 -8.15 0.71 8.54
N LEU A 16 -7.17 1.35 7.95
CA LEU A 16 -5.99 1.80 8.67
C LEU A 16 -6.22 3.21 9.21
N SER A 17 -5.65 3.47 10.39
CA SER A 17 -5.70 4.81 10.93
C SER A 17 -4.76 5.71 10.14
N PHE A 18 -4.85 7.01 10.37
CA PHE A 18 -3.97 7.94 9.70
C PHE A 18 -2.52 7.61 10.02
N GLU A 19 -2.24 7.27 11.27
CA GLU A 19 -0.86 6.99 11.65
C GLU A 19 -0.38 5.71 10.99
N GLU A 20 -1.23 4.72 10.88
CA GLU A 20 -0.83 3.48 10.23
C GLU A 20 -0.60 3.72 8.76
N CYS A 21 -1.46 4.49 8.12
CA CYS A 21 -1.30 4.79 6.72
C CYS A 21 0.00 5.54 6.48
N ALA A 22 0.27 6.55 7.30
CA ALA A 22 1.49 7.32 7.15
C ALA A 22 2.72 6.46 7.38
N TYR A 23 2.63 5.54 8.32
CA TYR A 23 3.75 4.66 8.62
C TYR A 23 4.07 3.83 7.39
N PHE A 24 3.08 3.22 6.78
CA PHE A 24 3.33 2.36 5.65
C PHE A 24 3.77 3.14 4.42
N THR A 25 3.35 4.37 4.28
CA THR A 25 3.74 5.14 3.11
C THR A 25 5.15 5.70 3.24
N THR A 26 5.65 5.85 4.48
CA THR A 26 7.00 6.37 4.65
C THR A 26 8.04 5.26 4.72
N MET A 27 7.60 4.03 4.96
CA MET A 27 8.54 2.93 5.02
C MET A 27 8.92 2.52 3.61
N LYS A 28 10.16 2.07 3.45
CA LYS A 28 10.60 1.60 2.16
C LYS A 28 10.89 0.13 2.28
N PHE A 29 10.17 -0.66 1.50
CA PHE A 29 10.33 -2.10 1.53
C PHE A 29 10.98 -2.55 0.24
N ASN A 30 12.00 -3.39 0.35
CA ASN A 30 12.69 -3.84 -0.84
C ASN A 30 11.84 -4.71 -1.72
N TRP A 31 10.84 -5.36 -1.16
CA TRP A 31 10.00 -6.30 -1.90
C TRP A 31 8.79 -5.64 -2.54
N VAL A 32 8.63 -4.34 -2.35
CA VAL A 32 7.45 -3.64 -2.87
C VAL A 32 7.84 -2.88 -4.13
N GLU A 33 7.08 -3.09 -5.19
CA GLU A 33 7.35 -2.37 -6.40
C GLU A 33 6.73 -0.99 -6.32
N TYR A 34 5.50 -0.89 -5.89
CA TYR A 34 4.88 0.42 -5.71
C TYR A 34 3.71 0.28 -4.76
N LEU A 35 3.22 1.41 -4.30
CA LEU A 35 2.11 1.47 -3.37
C LEU A 35 0.95 2.21 -3.99
N VAL A 36 -0.24 1.85 -3.56
CA VAL A 36 -1.44 2.61 -3.90
C VAL A 36 -2.11 2.98 -2.59
N VAL A 37 -2.36 4.25 -2.37
CA VAL A 37 -2.95 4.75 -1.15
C VAL A 37 -4.31 5.30 -1.48
N ASN A 38 -5.35 4.71 -0.91
CA ASN A 38 -6.73 5.14 -1.10
C ASN A 38 -7.10 5.26 -2.58
N GLY A 39 -6.55 4.36 -3.38
CA GLY A 39 -6.84 4.36 -4.81
C GLY A 39 -5.93 5.24 -5.64
N TYR A 40 -4.99 5.94 -5.01
CA TYR A 40 -4.06 6.78 -5.74
C TYR A 40 -2.70 6.09 -5.82
N ASP A 41 -2.11 6.07 -7.00
CA ASP A 41 -0.83 5.42 -7.21
C ASP A 41 0.27 6.34 -6.67
N THR A 42 0.46 6.30 -5.38
CA THR A 42 1.41 7.19 -4.74
C THR A 42 1.83 6.58 -3.41
N SER A 43 2.97 7.02 -2.91
CA SER A 43 3.39 6.65 -1.57
C SER A 43 3.45 7.90 -0.69
N ASP A 44 2.69 8.93 -1.02
CA ASP A 44 2.71 10.17 -0.29
C ASP A 44 1.70 10.10 0.84
N SER A 45 2.14 10.32 2.07
CA SER A 45 1.27 10.23 3.22
C SER A 45 0.19 11.31 3.22
N SER A 46 0.33 12.33 2.40
CA SER A 46 -0.69 13.35 2.35
C SER A 46 -1.99 12.83 1.79
N TYR A 47 -1.98 11.63 1.18
CA TYR A 47 -3.19 11.04 0.68
C TYR A 47 -3.90 10.21 1.75
N CYS A 48 -3.32 10.11 2.95
CA CYS A 48 -3.95 9.38 4.03
C CYS A 48 -5.02 10.25 4.67
N MET A 49 -6.15 9.66 4.99
CA MET A 49 -7.23 10.39 5.61
C MET A 49 -7.06 10.42 7.10
N LYS A 50 -7.20 11.58 7.68
CA LYS A 50 -6.99 11.72 9.12
C LYS A 50 -8.11 11.08 9.91
N THR A 51 -9.23 10.83 9.29
CA THR A 51 -10.35 10.22 9.99
C THR A 51 -10.22 8.71 10.07
N GLY A 52 -9.27 8.13 9.36
CA GLY A 52 -9.10 6.69 9.37
C GLY A 52 -9.75 6.07 8.16
N GLY A 53 -9.89 4.77 8.17
CA GLY A 53 -10.48 4.08 7.04
C GLY A 53 -9.59 4.10 5.81
N ASN A 54 -8.28 4.14 6.01
CA ASN A 54 -7.34 4.21 4.91
C ASN A 54 -7.06 2.82 4.34
N ILE A 55 -6.77 2.78 3.07
CA ILE A 55 -6.46 1.53 2.38
C ILE A 55 -5.13 1.71 1.70
N VAL A 56 -4.21 0.82 1.98
CA VAL A 56 -2.89 0.84 1.37
C VAL A 56 -2.67 -0.50 0.71
N SER A 57 -2.34 -0.48 -0.56
CA SER A 57 -2.09 -1.69 -1.33
C SER A 57 -0.62 -1.73 -1.71
N PHE A 58 0.02 -2.86 -1.43
CA PHE A 58 1.43 -3.03 -1.73
C PHE A 58 1.50 -3.98 -2.91
N PHE A 59 2.17 -3.56 -3.96
CA PHE A 59 2.30 -4.39 -5.14
C PHE A 59 3.73 -4.92 -5.16
N VAL A 60 3.85 -6.23 -5.12
CA VAL A 60 5.13 -6.90 -4.93
C VAL A 60 5.82 -7.07 -6.27
N LYS A 61 7.12 -6.92 -6.27
CA LYS A 61 7.88 -7.06 -7.50
C LYS A 61 7.82 -8.46 -8.07
#